data_144aee40de0436e65e5c9ada018da6df
#
_entry.id   144aee40de0436e65e5c9ada018da6df
#
_cell.length_a   1.000
_cell.length_b   1.000
_cell.length_c   1.000
_cell.angle_alpha   90.00
_cell.angle_beta   90.00
_cell.angle_gamma   90.00
#
_symmetry.space_group_name_H-M   'P 1'
#
loop_
_entity.id
_entity.type
_entity.pdbx_description
1 polymer ?
#
loop_
_entity_poly.entity_id
_entity_poly.type
_entity_poly.pdbx_seq_one_letter_code
_entity_poly.pdbx_strand_id
1 'polypeptide(L)' 'MYKILVLSNGHGEDLSGSILASRLISIGNEVEALPLVGSGEPYKKEKINIIGKTRKFNTAGLG' A
#
# COMPACT_ATOMS: atom_id res chain seq x y z
N MET A 1 8.21 -4.92 16.89
CA MET A 1 7.62 -5.25 15.66
C MET A 1 6.16 -4.89 15.63
N TYR A 2 5.73 -4.24 14.61
CA TYR A 2 4.35 -3.80 14.50
C TYR A 2 3.74 -4.28 13.20
N LYS A 3 2.43 -4.21 13.14
CA LYS A 3 1.74 -4.46 11.91
C LYS A 3 1.25 -3.10 11.44
N ILE A 4 1.68 -2.67 10.29
CA ILE A 4 1.47 -1.32 9.80
C ILE A 4 0.72 -1.33 8.48
N LEU A 5 -0.23 -0.42 8.34
CA LEU A 5 -0.96 -0.28 7.10
C LEU A 5 -0.55 1.01 6.44
N VAL A 6 -0.15 0.95 5.20
CA VAL A 6 0.25 2.13 4.44
C VAL A 6 -0.84 2.44 3.43
N LEU A 7 -1.41 3.63 3.51
CA LEU A 7 -2.43 4.05 2.58
C LEU A 7 -1.83 5.04 1.62
N SER A 8 -2.18 4.94 0.37
CA SER A 8 -1.67 5.89 -0.61
C SER A 8 -2.74 6.18 -1.65
N ASN A 9 -2.70 7.36 -2.21
CA ASN A 9 -3.75 7.81 -3.10
C ASN A 9 -3.14 8.31 -4.39
N GLY A 10 -2.74 7.41 -5.26
CA GLY A 10 -2.16 7.77 -6.54
C GLY A 10 -0.76 7.22 -6.70
N HIS A 11 -0.28 7.25 -7.94
CA HIS A 11 0.98 6.61 -8.26
C HIS A 11 2.17 7.20 -7.50
N GLY A 12 2.21 8.51 -7.40
CA GLY A 12 3.31 9.15 -6.69
C GLY A 12 3.36 8.76 -5.23
N GLU A 13 2.20 8.68 -4.59
CA GLU A 13 2.15 8.26 -3.20
C GLU A 13 2.44 6.79 -3.08
N ASP A 14 2.04 5.99 -4.06
CA ASP A 14 2.33 4.57 -4.03
C ASP A 14 3.84 4.37 -4.06
N LEU A 15 4.53 5.18 -4.84
CA LEU A 15 5.97 5.05 -4.93
C LEU A 15 6.62 5.40 -3.60
N SER A 16 6.23 6.53 -3.01
CA SER A 16 6.77 6.91 -1.71
C SER A 16 6.41 5.89 -0.64
N GLY A 17 5.18 5.41 -0.70
CA GLY A 17 4.70 4.42 0.26
C GLY A 17 5.46 3.12 0.16
N SER A 18 5.81 2.71 -1.07
CA SER A 18 6.51 1.46 -1.23
C SER A 18 7.94 1.55 -0.67
N ILE A 19 8.55 2.71 -0.79
CA ILE A 19 9.88 2.90 -0.23
C ILE A 19 9.81 2.86 1.29
N LEU A 20 8.83 3.54 1.86
CA LEU A 20 8.67 3.54 3.29
C LEU A 20 8.38 2.13 3.79
N ALA A 21 7.48 1.44 3.11
CA ALA A 21 7.10 0.09 3.52
C ALA A 21 8.31 -0.85 3.48
N SER A 22 9.12 -0.75 2.46
CA SER A 22 10.30 -1.59 2.37
C SER A 22 11.23 -1.36 3.55
N ARG A 23 11.39 -0.09 3.94
CA ARG A 23 12.24 0.19 5.06
C ARG A 23 11.65 -0.36 6.34
N LEU A 24 10.35 -0.22 6.53
CA LEU A 24 9.70 -0.70 7.75
C LEU A 24 9.80 -2.22 7.85
N ILE A 25 9.68 -2.90 6.71
CA ILE A 25 9.81 -4.34 6.71
C ILE A 25 11.24 -4.73 7.06
N SER A 26 12.21 -4.00 6.53
CA SER A 26 13.60 -4.37 6.75
C SER A 26 14.02 -4.26 8.22
N ILE A 27 13.30 -3.48 8.99
CA ILE A 27 13.61 -3.37 10.41
C ILE A 27 12.64 -4.17 11.27
N GLY A 28 11.93 -5.11 10.66
CA GLY A 28 11.20 -6.10 11.44
C GLY A 28 9.72 -5.91 11.56
N ASN A 29 9.13 -4.99 10.83
CA ASN A 29 7.69 -4.80 10.90
C ASN A 29 6.98 -5.56 9.81
N GLU A 30 5.70 -5.80 10.01
CA GLU A 30 4.86 -6.40 9.02
C GLU A 30 4.08 -5.27 8.39
N VAL A 31 4.09 -5.16 7.08
CA VAL A 31 3.46 -4.03 6.41
C VAL A 31 2.52 -4.50 5.32
N GLU A 32 1.37 -3.87 5.25
CA GLU A 32 0.42 -4.10 4.17
C GLU A 32 0.11 -2.77 3.54
N ALA A 33 -0.20 -2.75 2.27
CA ALA A 33 -0.48 -1.53 1.54
C ALA A 33 -1.91 -1.51 1.04
N LEU A 34 -2.50 -0.33 1.04
CA LEU A 34 -3.83 -0.15 0.49
C LEU A 34 -3.78 1.03 -0.44
N PRO A 35 -3.48 0.80 -1.71
CA PRO A 35 -3.51 1.88 -2.69
C PRO A 35 -4.97 2.18 -3.01
N LEU A 36 -5.37 3.41 -2.87
CA LEU A 36 -6.75 3.79 -3.10
C LEU A 36 -7.06 4.05 -4.55
N VAL A 37 -6.07 4.28 -5.36
CA VAL A 37 -6.25 4.54 -6.78
C VAL A 37 -5.28 3.67 -7.54
N GLY A 38 -5.74 3.02 -8.55
CA GLY A 38 -4.87 2.19 -9.38
C GLY A 38 -4.56 0.84 -8.73
N SER A 39 -3.60 0.15 -9.27
CA SER A 39 -3.31 -1.20 -8.84
C SER A 39 -2.12 -1.33 -7.91
N GLY A 40 -1.48 -0.24 -7.57
CA GLY A 40 -0.38 -0.31 -6.62
C GLY A 40 0.91 -0.91 -7.17
N GLU A 41 1.20 -0.64 -8.43
CA GLU A 41 2.39 -1.20 -9.05
C GLU A 41 3.68 -1.05 -8.24
N PRO A 42 3.96 0.12 -7.67
CA PRO A 42 5.18 0.25 -6.89
C PRO A 42 5.26 -0.74 -5.73
N TYR A 43 4.12 -1.03 -5.11
CA TYR A 43 4.11 -1.99 -4.03
C TYR A 43 4.40 -3.40 -4.55
N LYS A 44 3.89 -3.71 -5.73
CA LYS A 44 4.11 -5.04 -6.28
C LYS A 44 5.57 -5.23 -6.59
N LYS A 45 6.22 -4.20 -7.07
CA LYS A 45 7.63 -4.33 -7.39
C LYS A 45 8.45 -4.61 -6.16
N GLU A 46 8.05 -4.09 -5.01
CA GLU A 46 8.78 -4.32 -3.79
C GLU A 46 8.24 -5.53 -3.04
N LYS A 47 7.31 -6.26 -3.65
CA LYS A 47 6.72 -7.46 -3.06
C LYS A 47 6.01 -7.20 -1.75
N ILE A 48 5.39 -6.04 -1.65
CA ILE A 48 4.63 -5.68 -0.46
C ILE A 48 3.20 -6.15 -0.65
N ASN A 49 2.63 -6.71 0.39
CA ASN A 49 1.28 -7.25 0.33
C ASN A 49 0.26 -6.13 0.19
N ILE A 50 -0.58 -6.22 -0.83
CA ILE A 50 -1.62 -5.24 -1.08
C ILE A 50 -2.94 -5.83 -0.64
N ILE A 51 -3.72 -5.05 0.11
CA ILE A 51 -5.01 -5.51 0.55
C ILE A 51 -6.10 -4.61 0.03
N GLY A 52 -7.27 -5.10 0.09
CA GLY A 52 -8.44 -4.30 -0.27
C GLY A 52 -8.55 -3.83 -1.65
N LYS A 53 -7.74 -4.25 -2.50
CA LYS A 53 -7.80 -3.80 -3.73
C LYS A 53 -8.94 -3.97 -4.47
N THR A 54 -9.64 -4.71 -4.32
CA THR A 54 -10.59 -4.82 -5.20
C THR A 54 -11.76 -4.25 -4.92
N ARG A 55 -11.99 -4.02 -4.14
CA ARG A 55 -13.10 -3.75 -3.90
C ARG A 55 -13.72 -2.84 -4.00
N LYS A 56 -14.22 -2.78 -3.72
CA LYS A 56 -15.00 -2.07 -3.61
C LYS A 56 -14.80 -0.85 -3.11
N PHE A 57 -13.93 -0.44 -2.89
CA PHE A 57 -13.73 0.73 -2.36
C PHE A 57 -14.12 1.70 -3.19
N ASN A 58 -14.19 1.46 -4.06
CA ASN A 58 -14.38 2.26 -4.91
C ASN A 58 -15.24 3.13 -4.62
N THR A 59 -15.26 3.63 -4.80
CA THR A 59 -16.10 4.38 -4.94
C THR A 59 -16.96 4.86 -4.27
N ALA A 60 -17.70 4.30 -4.57
CA ALA A 60 -18.78 4.72 -4.04
C ALA A 60 -18.53 4.94 -2.73
N GLY A 61 -18.10 4.06 -2.19
CA GLY A 61 -17.99 4.13 -0.88
C GLY A 61 -17.24 5.24 -0.45
N LEU A 62 -16.28 5.54 -1.12
CA LEU A 62 -15.53 6.54 -0.66
C LEU A 62 -16.02 7.71 -1.08
N GLY A 63 -16.67 7.57 -1.89
CA GLY A 63 -17.15 8.67 -2.47
C GLY A 63 -17.62 9.54 -1.78
#